data_d9429ee57856af709bf90aa8a0cd514a
#
_entry.id   d9429ee57856af709bf90aa8a0cd514a
#
_cell.length_a   1.000
_cell.length_b   1.000
_cell.length_c   1.000
_cell.angle_alpha   90.00
_cell.angle_beta   90.00
_cell.angle_gamma   90.00
#
_symmetry.space_group_name_H-M   'P 1'
#
loop_
_entity.id
_entity.type
_entity.pdbx_description
1 polymer ?
#
loop_
_entity_poly.entity_id
_entity_poly.type
_entity_poly.pdbx_seq_one_letter_code
_entity_poly.pdbx_strand_id
1 'polypeptide(L)'
;MIGHLDLDYFYAQVEEVQNPSLRGRPIVVCVFSGRTEESGVVSTANYVARELGIKSGMPITLAKKKLGKDGSLIPMRHEKYEAISDRIMQIAREGVDMLEQSGIDEAFFEITGRSGGDYRNANSIARGLKEKILGSERLTCSVGIAPNKVVAKIASDFKKPNGLTIVTPDETKQFLKPLPVEELYGVGPKTARALKGIGVETIGQLADQNPESLERLFGRKLAFYLHDAANGVDEQPVTGGRGTTQLSRIITLKQNTRDPEEIFSQLSPAIDNLHSRLLAEHRSFRNVSAIAILSDLSTRTRSMTLDAPTADLRMLRDQTRALMRELAASSEKELRRAGIRVAELVGAADQSSLTEYLE
;
A
#
# COMPACT_ATOMS: atom_id res chain seq x y z
N MET A 1 4.40 21.45 8.82
CA MET A 1 5.62 20.62 8.70
C MET A 1 5.23 19.17 8.77
N ILE A 2 5.57 18.40 7.76
CA ILE A 2 5.09 17.02 7.58
C ILE A 2 6.27 16.07 7.63
N GLY A 3 6.10 14.94 8.32
CA GLY A 3 7.01 13.82 8.29
C GLY A 3 6.41 12.62 7.57
N HIS A 4 7.27 11.75 7.07
CA HIS A 4 6.94 10.43 6.58
C HIS A 4 7.83 9.41 7.27
N LEU A 5 7.23 8.42 7.91
CA LEU A 5 7.89 7.26 8.53
C LEU A 5 7.67 6.05 7.66
N ASP A 6 8.72 5.26 7.44
CA ASP A 6 8.69 4.03 6.66
C ASP A 6 9.57 2.97 7.33
N LEU A 7 9.02 1.81 7.67
CA LEU A 7 9.74 0.71 8.31
C LEU A 7 10.64 0.00 7.29
N ASP A 8 11.94 -0.04 7.56
CA ASP A 8 12.92 -0.61 6.63
C ASP A 8 12.65 -2.10 6.41
N TYR A 9 12.49 -2.53 5.13
CA TYR A 9 12.25 -3.94 4.73
C TYR A 9 11.38 -4.75 5.71
N PHE A 10 10.31 -4.13 6.17
CA PHE A 10 9.51 -4.44 7.36
C PHE A 10 9.35 -5.94 7.65
N TYR A 11 8.71 -6.69 6.76
CA TYR A 11 8.42 -8.11 7.04
C TYR A 11 9.69 -8.93 7.24
N ALA A 12 10.70 -8.70 6.41
CA ALA A 12 11.95 -9.45 6.52
C ALA A 12 12.73 -9.04 7.78
N GLN A 13 12.66 -7.77 8.18
CA GLN A 13 13.27 -7.29 9.42
C GLN A 13 12.61 -7.91 10.68
N VAL A 14 11.28 -8.06 10.66
CA VAL A 14 10.55 -8.77 11.72
C VAL A 14 11.01 -10.22 11.84
N GLU A 15 11.23 -10.90 10.72
CA GLU A 15 11.73 -12.28 10.75
C GLU A 15 13.16 -12.36 11.29
N GLU A 16 14.04 -11.40 10.97
CA GLU A 16 15.40 -11.30 11.51
C GLU A 16 15.43 -11.03 13.02
N VAL A 17 14.50 -10.22 13.52
CA VAL A 17 14.39 -9.92 14.96
C VAL A 17 13.97 -11.16 15.74
N GLN A 18 13.03 -11.94 15.19
CA GLN A 18 12.53 -13.15 15.85
C GLN A 18 13.45 -14.34 15.71
N ASN A 19 14.19 -14.43 14.62
CA ASN A 19 15.18 -15.47 14.39
C ASN A 19 16.54 -14.84 14.04
N PRO A 20 17.39 -14.54 15.03
CA PRO A 20 18.68 -13.91 14.80
C PRO A 20 19.64 -14.69 13.87
N SER A 21 19.41 -15.99 13.66
CA SER A 21 20.23 -16.79 12.72
C SER A 21 20.03 -16.39 11.25
N LEU A 22 18.98 -15.61 10.96
CA LEU A 22 18.68 -15.08 9.64
C LEU A 22 19.46 -13.79 9.32
N ARG A 23 20.03 -13.13 10.32
CA ARG A 23 20.76 -11.85 10.13
C ARG A 23 21.96 -12.03 9.20
N GLY A 24 22.10 -11.09 8.26
CA GLY A 24 23.19 -11.12 7.28
C GLY A 24 23.03 -12.15 6.17
N ARG A 25 21.92 -12.91 6.16
CA ARG A 25 21.57 -13.86 5.09
C ARG A 25 20.50 -13.26 4.17
N PRO A 26 20.45 -13.66 2.89
CA PRO A 26 19.38 -13.20 2.01
C PRO A 26 18.04 -13.80 2.42
N ILE A 27 17.07 -12.94 2.74
CA ILE A 27 15.72 -13.31 3.20
C ILE A 27 14.68 -12.72 2.28
N VAL A 28 13.69 -13.53 1.94
CA VAL A 28 12.55 -13.14 1.12
C VAL A 28 11.27 -13.62 1.79
N VAL A 29 10.39 -12.69 2.13
CA VAL A 29 9.03 -13.01 2.59
C VAL A 29 8.11 -13.10 1.39
N CYS A 30 7.35 -14.21 1.29
CA CYS A 30 6.60 -14.58 0.10
C CYS A 30 5.13 -14.81 0.38
N VAL A 31 4.30 -14.41 -0.60
CA VAL A 31 2.89 -14.82 -0.68
C VAL A 31 2.79 -15.99 -1.63
N PHE A 32 2.55 -17.19 -1.07
CA PHE A 32 2.35 -18.41 -1.85
C PHE A 32 0.94 -18.46 -2.42
N SER A 33 0.80 -18.89 -3.66
CA SER A 33 -0.50 -18.94 -4.33
C SER A 33 -1.30 -20.21 -4.07
N GLY A 34 -0.66 -21.24 -3.51
CA GLY A 34 -1.28 -22.56 -3.25
C GLY A 34 -1.48 -23.45 -4.48
N ARG A 35 -1.05 -23.03 -5.69
CA ARG A 35 -1.13 -23.86 -6.91
C ARG A 35 -0.06 -24.93 -6.97
N THR A 36 1.15 -24.53 -6.61
CA THR A 36 2.30 -25.42 -6.42
C THR A 36 3.07 -24.93 -5.21
N GLU A 37 3.97 -25.73 -4.67
CA GLU A 37 4.81 -25.35 -3.53
C GLU A 37 5.66 -24.10 -3.78
N GLU A 38 5.99 -23.82 -5.04
CA GLU A 38 6.85 -22.69 -5.43
C GLU A 38 6.09 -21.55 -6.16
N SER A 39 4.78 -21.67 -6.31
CA SER A 39 4.01 -20.64 -6.98
C SER A 39 3.63 -19.50 -6.03
N GLY A 40 3.89 -18.27 -6.46
CA GLY A 40 3.60 -17.08 -5.68
C GLY A 40 4.51 -15.92 -6.06
N VAL A 41 4.51 -14.90 -5.22
CA VAL A 41 5.29 -13.68 -5.43
C VAL A 41 6.03 -13.25 -4.16
N VAL A 42 7.15 -12.60 -4.36
CA VAL A 42 7.90 -11.90 -3.32
C VAL A 42 7.05 -10.73 -2.79
N SER A 43 6.84 -10.69 -1.49
CA SER A 43 6.25 -9.53 -0.80
C SER A 43 7.34 -8.54 -0.41
N THR A 44 8.34 -8.99 0.35
CA THR A 44 9.45 -8.15 0.80
C THR A 44 10.75 -8.94 0.76
N ALA A 45 11.86 -8.27 0.46
CA ALA A 45 13.21 -8.81 0.53
C ALA A 45 14.08 -7.91 1.41
N ASN A 46 14.96 -8.51 2.23
CA ASN A 46 15.97 -7.74 2.96
C ASN A 46 17.04 -7.18 2.01
N TYR A 47 17.90 -6.29 2.50
CA TYR A 47 18.89 -5.62 1.64
C TYR A 47 19.88 -6.61 1.01
N VAL A 48 20.28 -7.65 1.72
CA VAL A 48 21.15 -8.73 1.17
C VAL A 48 20.50 -9.43 -0.02
N ALA A 49 19.20 -9.73 0.07
CA ALA A 49 18.46 -10.30 -1.06
C ALA A 49 18.24 -9.30 -2.20
N ARG A 50 18.08 -8.00 -1.88
CA ARG A 50 17.94 -6.94 -2.90
C ARG A 50 19.22 -6.76 -3.71
N GLU A 51 20.41 -6.92 -3.11
CA GLU A 51 21.71 -6.92 -3.81
C GLU A 51 21.81 -8.06 -4.84
N LEU A 52 21.13 -9.20 -4.59
CA LEU A 52 21.00 -10.27 -5.58
C LEU A 52 19.98 -9.95 -6.69
N GLY A 53 19.41 -8.74 -6.69
CA GLY A 53 18.42 -8.29 -7.65
C GLY A 53 17.03 -8.88 -7.44
N ILE A 54 16.69 -9.25 -6.19
CA ILE A 54 15.35 -9.71 -5.80
C ILE A 54 14.51 -8.48 -5.39
N LYS A 55 13.31 -8.38 -5.96
CA LYS A 55 12.40 -7.24 -5.75
C LYS A 55 10.99 -7.73 -5.41
N SER A 56 10.22 -6.90 -4.71
CA SER A 56 8.78 -7.12 -4.49
C SER A 56 8.05 -7.31 -5.83
N GLY A 57 7.07 -8.23 -5.84
CA GLY A 57 6.37 -8.63 -7.06
C GLY A 57 7.09 -9.67 -7.94
N MET A 58 8.36 -9.99 -7.66
CA MET A 58 9.09 -11.04 -8.41
C MET A 58 8.46 -12.42 -8.16
N PRO A 59 8.27 -13.28 -9.20
CA PRO A 59 7.88 -14.67 -8.99
C PRO A 59 8.83 -15.42 -8.07
N ILE A 60 8.28 -16.24 -7.14
CA ILE A 60 9.08 -17.02 -6.17
C ILE A 60 10.11 -17.92 -6.87
N THR A 61 9.74 -18.53 -7.98
CA THR A 61 10.64 -19.39 -8.77
C THR A 61 11.89 -18.65 -9.28
N LEU A 62 11.75 -17.36 -9.64
CA LEU A 62 12.89 -16.53 -10.04
C LEU A 62 13.70 -16.08 -8.82
N ALA A 63 13.03 -15.70 -7.73
CA ALA A 63 13.69 -15.33 -6.49
C ALA A 63 14.52 -16.50 -5.93
N LYS A 64 13.97 -17.72 -5.92
CA LYS A 64 14.66 -18.93 -5.48
C LYS A 64 15.95 -19.20 -6.25
N LYS A 65 15.92 -19.02 -7.59
CA LYS A 65 17.13 -19.18 -8.42
C LYS A 65 18.24 -18.18 -8.06
N LYS A 66 17.85 -16.96 -7.64
CA LYS A 66 18.80 -15.90 -7.26
C LYS A 66 19.31 -16.06 -5.83
N LEU A 67 18.48 -16.58 -4.92
CA LEU A 67 18.82 -16.75 -3.50
C LEU A 67 19.96 -17.73 -3.27
N GLY A 68 20.14 -18.75 -4.13
CA GLY A 68 21.10 -19.80 -3.91
C GLY A 68 20.76 -20.69 -2.69
N LYS A 69 21.80 -21.35 -2.14
CA LYS A 69 21.62 -22.30 -1.01
C LYS A 69 21.49 -21.64 0.36
N ASP A 70 22.00 -20.43 0.51
CA ASP A 70 22.06 -19.72 1.79
C ASP A 70 20.86 -18.80 2.03
N GLY A 71 20.00 -18.63 1.03
CA GLY A 71 18.83 -17.79 1.12
C GLY A 71 17.62 -18.51 1.70
N SER A 72 16.71 -17.71 2.31
CA SER A 72 15.50 -18.21 2.94
C SER A 72 14.25 -17.62 2.29
N LEU A 73 13.31 -18.49 1.91
CA LEU A 73 11.95 -18.13 1.52
C LEU A 73 11.04 -18.33 2.73
N ILE A 74 10.42 -17.27 3.22
CA ILE A 74 9.59 -17.30 4.42
C ILE A 74 8.14 -17.02 4.02
N PRO A 75 7.17 -17.83 4.41
CA PRO A 75 5.75 -17.54 4.19
C PRO A 75 5.33 -16.26 4.92
N MET A 76 4.55 -15.41 4.25
CA MET A 76 3.97 -14.21 4.82
C MET A 76 2.99 -14.55 5.93
N ARG A 77 3.14 -13.92 7.10
CA ARG A 77 2.29 -14.04 8.28
C ARG A 77 1.63 -12.70 8.59
N HIS A 78 0.56 -12.38 7.84
CA HIS A 78 -0.06 -11.05 7.81
C HIS A 78 -0.47 -10.57 9.21
N GLU A 79 -1.23 -11.36 9.96
CA GLU A 79 -1.72 -11.01 11.30
C GLU A 79 -0.58 -10.64 12.27
N LYS A 80 0.54 -11.36 12.18
CA LYS A 80 1.73 -11.06 12.97
C LYS A 80 2.31 -9.69 12.63
N TYR A 81 2.40 -9.36 11.36
CA TYR A 81 2.95 -8.08 10.91
C TYR A 81 2.00 -6.93 11.22
N GLU A 82 0.68 -7.14 11.09
CA GLU A 82 -0.33 -6.16 11.50
C GLU A 82 -0.18 -5.83 12.99
N ALA A 83 -0.10 -6.82 13.87
CA ALA A 83 0.02 -6.59 15.31
C ALA A 83 1.30 -5.82 15.69
N ILE A 84 2.41 -6.01 14.97
CA ILE A 84 3.66 -5.25 15.20
C ILE A 84 3.49 -3.82 14.65
N SER A 85 2.92 -3.69 13.45
CA SER A 85 2.62 -2.39 12.85
C SER A 85 1.75 -1.54 13.78
N ASP A 86 0.68 -2.09 14.32
CA ASP A 86 -0.24 -1.37 15.21
C ASP A 86 0.47 -0.80 16.45
N ARG A 87 1.39 -1.56 17.07
CA ARG A 87 2.18 -1.07 18.19
C ARG A 87 3.12 0.07 17.78
N ILE A 88 3.76 -0.06 16.61
CA ILE A 88 4.65 1.00 16.09
C ILE A 88 3.85 2.26 15.74
N MET A 89 2.70 2.11 15.10
CA MET A 89 1.83 3.25 14.77
C MET A 89 1.27 3.91 16.03
N GLN A 90 1.04 3.16 17.10
CA GLN A 90 0.67 3.72 18.39
C GLN A 90 1.81 4.55 18.99
N ILE A 91 3.05 4.03 19.00
CA ILE A 91 4.26 4.78 19.44
C ILE A 91 4.40 6.07 18.63
N ALA A 92 4.16 6.00 17.31
CA ALA A 92 4.24 7.16 16.45
C ALA A 92 3.14 8.19 16.77
N ARG A 93 1.89 7.77 16.98
CA ARG A 93 0.78 8.66 17.37
C ARG A 93 1.04 9.46 18.63
N GLU A 94 1.65 8.84 19.63
CA GLU A 94 1.99 9.51 20.89
C GLU A 94 3.10 10.56 20.73
N GLY A 95 3.93 10.42 19.70
CA GLY A 95 5.09 11.28 19.43
C GLY A 95 4.84 12.48 18.53
N VAL A 96 3.67 12.56 17.84
CA VAL A 96 3.38 13.56 16.79
C VAL A 96 2.07 14.31 17.07
N ASP A 97 1.81 15.39 16.32
CA ASP A 97 0.56 16.14 16.46
C ASP A 97 -0.61 15.40 15.81
N MET A 98 -0.39 14.79 14.64
CA MET A 98 -1.36 13.99 13.89
C MET A 98 -0.65 12.90 13.11
N LEU A 99 -1.26 11.72 13.00
CA LEU A 99 -0.74 10.59 12.22
C LEU A 99 -1.77 10.11 11.21
N GLU A 100 -1.35 9.94 9.96
CA GLU A 100 -2.11 9.33 8.88
C GLU A 100 -1.39 8.07 8.41
N GLN A 101 -1.87 6.92 8.83
CA GLN A 101 -1.33 5.64 8.36
C GLN A 101 -1.72 5.41 6.90
N SER A 102 -0.72 5.31 6.01
CA SER A 102 -0.88 5.09 4.56
C SER A 102 -0.66 3.64 4.14
N GLY A 103 0.03 2.87 4.95
CA GLY A 103 0.32 1.46 4.73
C GLY A 103 0.51 0.70 6.04
N ILE A 104 0.82 -0.59 5.95
CA ILE A 104 1.15 -1.40 7.12
C ILE A 104 2.51 -1.01 7.72
N ASP A 105 3.39 -0.46 6.91
CA ASP A 105 4.78 -0.12 7.24
C ASP A 105 5.09 1.37 7.10
N GLU A 106 4.10 2.20 6.74
CA GLU A 106 4.34 3.62 6.51
C GLU A 106 3.20 4.51 7.00
N ALA A 107 3.57 5.72 7.41
CA ALA A 107 2.62 6.74 7.83
C ALA A 107 3.17 8.14 7.55
N PHE A 108 2.27 9.05 7.17
CA PHE A 108 2.51 10.49 7.23
C PHE A 108 2.17 11.01 8.63
N PHE A 109 2.87 12.04 9.06
CA PHE A 109 2.57 12.68 10.33
C PHE A 109 2.82 14.19 10.30
N GLU A 110 2.13 14.92 11.14
CA GLU A 110 2.34 16.34 11.36
C GLU A 110 3.05 16.57 12.69
N ILE A 111 3.99 17.53 12.71
CA ILE A 111 4.78 17.90 13.89
C ILE A 111 4.97 19.41 14.01
N THR A 112 4.17 20.22 13.33
CA THR A 112 4.30 21.68 13.34
C THR A 112 4.13 22.23 14.75
N GLY A 113 3.12 21.77 15.49
CA GLY A 113 2.84 22.19 16.86
C GLY A 113 3.96 21.81 17.82
N ARG A 114 4.34 20.52 17.84
CA ARG A 114 5.39 19.99 18.75
C ARG A 114 6.77 20.56 18.48
N SER A 115 7.10 20.83 17.23
CA SER A 115 8.39 21.42 16.85
C SER A 115 8.43 22.94 17.00
N GLY A 116 7.27 23.60 17.14
CA GLY A 116 7.17 25.07 17.07
C GLY A 116 7.54 25.62 15.69
N GLY A 117 7.45 24.80 14.62
CA GLY A 117 7.87 25.16 13.27
C GLY A 117 9.38 25.14 13.03
N ASP A 118 10.19 24.76 14.03
CA ASP A 118 11.66 24.67 13.92
C ASP A 118 12.11 23.28 13.45
N TYR A 119 12.84 23.23 12.34
CA TYR A 119 13.38 21.99 11.76
C TYR A 119 14.44 21.28 12.64
N ARG A 120 15.12 22.02 13.56
CA ARG A 120 16.04 21.40 14.55
C ARG A 120 15.25 20.63 15.60
N ASN A 121 14.14 21.21 16.08
CA ASN A 121 13.26 20.52 17.00
C ASN A 121 12.60 19.31 16.33
N ALA A 122 12.19 19.47 15.07
CA ALA A 122 11.65 18.36 14.26
C ALA A 122 12.64 17.20 14.09
N ASN A 123 13.94 17.51 13.89
CA ASN A 123 15.01 16.51 13.88
C ASN A 123 15.08 15.74 15.21
N SER A 124 15.02 16.45 16.33
CA SER A 124 15.06 15.83 17.67
C SER A 124 13.84 14.91 17.91
N ILE A 125 12.64 15.36 17.50
CA ILE A 125 11.43 14.56 17.60
C ILE A 125 11.56 13.28 16.75
N ALA A 126 12.00 13.40 15.49
CA ALA A 126 12.18 12.24 14.61
C ALA A 126 13.22 11.25 15.12
N ARG A 127 14.35 11.73 15.68
CA ARG A 127 15.34 10.85 16.33
C ARG A 127 14.74 10.12 17.51
N GLY A 128 14.05 10.83 18.41
CA GLY A 128 13.38 10.22 19.56
C GLY A 128 12.32 9.19 19.16
N LEU A 129 11.59 9.43 18.07
CA LEU A 129 10.63 8.46 17.51
C LEU A 129 11.34 7.19 17.01
N LYS A 130 12.40 7.35 16.21
CA LYS A 130 13.22 6.22 15.72
C LYS A 130 13.82 5.40 16.88
N GLU A 131 14.34 6.06 17.91
CA GLU A 131 14.91 5.41 19.11
C GLU A 131 13.86 4.64 19.90
N LYS A 132 12.65 5.19 20.06
CA LYS A 132 11.53 4.51 20.72
C LYS A 132 11.11 3.25 19.95
N ILE A 133 10.95 3.33 18.63
CA ILE A 133 10.62 2.18 17.78
C ILE A 133 11.72 1.11 17.89
N LEU A 134 12.98 1.51 17.78
CA LEU A 134 14.11 0.58 17.90
C LEU A 134 14.18 -0.07 19.28
N GLY A 135 13.97 0.69 20.34
CA GLY A 135 13.99 0.19 21.72
C GLY A 135 12.85 -0.77 22.03
N SER A 136 11.65 -0.49 21.51
CA SER A 136 10.44 -1.28 21.76
C SER A 136 10.35 -2.53 20.90
N GLU A 137 10.49 -2.40 19.57
CA GLU A 137 10.24 -3.48 18.62
C GLU A 137 11.54 -4.03 17.99
N ARG A 138 12.70 -3.42 18.26
CA ARG A 138 14.01 -3.76 17.66
C ARG A 138 14.03 -3.62 16.13
N LEU A 139 13.14 -2.79 15.60
CA LEU A 139 13.03 -2.50 14.17
C LEU A 139 13.57 -1.10 13.89
N THR A 140 14.21 -0.95 12.73
CA THR A 140 14.59 0.37 12.21
C THR A 140 13.52 0.92 11.28
N CYS A 141 13.46 2.23 11.22
CA CYS A 141 12.66 2.95 10.25
C CYS A 141 13.45 4.11 9.64
N SER A 142 13.06 4.52 8.47
CA SER A 142 13.58 5.72 7.82
C SER A 142 12.54 6.83 7.91
N VAL A 143 12.98 8.06 8.17
CA VAL A 143 12.11 9.21 8.35
C VAL A 143 12.53 10.35 7.45
N GLY A 144 11.57 10.93 6.74
CA GLY A 144 11.72 12.16 6.00
C GLY A 144 10.88 13.28 6.64
N ILE A 145 11.45 14.46 6.80
CA ILE A 145 10.73 15.66 7.26
C ILE A 145 10.83 16.74 6.18
N ALA A 146 9.69 17.32 5.83
CA ALA A 146 9.60 18.28 4.73
C ALA A 146 8.40 19.23 4.88
N PRO A 147 8.24 20.22 3.98
CA PRO A 147 7.08 21.10 4.00
C PRO A 147 5.76 20.42 3.71
N ASN A 148 5.75 19.31 2.93
CA ASN A 148 4.55 18.62 2.47
C ASN A 148 4.78 17.11 2.34
N LYS A 149 3.70 16.35 2.04
CA LYS A 149 3.71 14.88 1.96
C LYS A 149 4.62 14.34 0.86
N VAL A 150 4.56 14.93 -0.33
CA VAL A 150 5.34 14.48 -1.50
C VAL A 150 6.83 14.50 -1.17
N VAL A 151 7.32 15.63 -0.68
CA VAL A 151 8.74 15.78 -0.36
C VAL A 151 9.15 14.94 0.84
N ALA A 152 8.29 14.83 1.88
CA ALA A 152 8.56 14.01 3.06
C ALA A 152 8.71 12.52 2.69
N LYS A 153 7.89 12.02 1.77
CA LYS A 153 8.01 10.62 1.32
C LYS A 153 9.31 10.38 0.55
N ILE A 154 9.65 11.24 -0.38
CA ILE A 154 10.93 11.14 -1.13
C ILE A 154 12.11 11.24 -0.15
N ALA A 155 12.05 12.14 0.83
CA ALA A 155 13.09 12.32 1.84
C ALA A 155 13.25 11.06 2.71
N SER A 156 12.18 10.34 3.05
CA SER A 156 12.26 9.10 3.82
C SER A 156 12.97 7.97 3.07
N ASP A 157 12.85 7.94 1.75
CA ASP A 157 13.49 6.94 0.89
C ASP A 157 14.97 7.26 0.60
N PHE A 158 15.37 8.54 0.69
CA PHE A 158 16.66 9.04 0.21
C PHE A 158 17.89 8.45 0.90
N LYS A 159 17.79 8.14 2.22
CA LYS A 159 18.91 7.59 3.02
C LYS A 159 18.57 6.23 3.64
N LYS A 160 17.71 5.42 3.02
CA LYS A 160 17.41 4.06 3.51
C LYS A 160 18.66 3.17 3.48
N PRO A 161 18.85 2.26 4.46
CA PRO A 161 18.02 2.02 5.64
C PRO A 161 18.39 2.91 6.83
N ASN A 162 17.50 2.96 7.81
CA ASN A 162 17.66 3.68 9.10
C ASN A 162 18.00 5.17 8.93
N GLY A 163 17.53 5.76 7.82
CA GLY A 163 17.81 7.13 7.45
C GLY A 163 16.99 8.15 8.24
N LEU A 164 17.49 9.38 8.24
CA LEU A 164 16.74 10.58 8.62
C LEU A 164 17.17 11.69 7.68
N THR A 165 16.22 12.19 6.90
CA THR A 165 16.44 13.26 5.93
C THR A 165 15.49 14.41 6.22
N ILE A 166 16.03 15.61 6.31
CA ILE A 166 15.26 16.84 6.53
C ILE A 166 15.45 17.71 5.29
N VAL A 167 14.35 18.21 4.76
CA VAL A 167 14.32 19.11 3.61
C VAL A 167 13.52 20.33 4.01
N THR A 168 14.17 21.48 4.10
CA THR A 168 13.51 22.76 4.40
C THR A 168 12.79 23.31 3.15
N PRO A 169 11.86 24.27 3.29
CA PRO A 169 11.20 24.88 2.14
C PRO A 169 12.18 25.43 1.11
N ASP A 170 13.26 26.09 1.55
CA ASP A 170 14.25 26.71 0.69
C ASP A 170 15.12 25.67 -0.06
N GLU A 171 15.30 24.49 0.53
CA GLU A 171 16.08 23.40 -0.05
C GLU A 171 15.27 22.50 -0.99
N THR A 172 13.93 22.59 -0.96
CA THR A 172 13.02 21.65 -1.63
C THR A 172 13.32 21.49 -3.12
N LYS A 173 13.45 22.58 -3.85
CA LYS A 173 13.71 22.53 -5.31
C LYS A 173 15.09 21.96 -5.61
N GLN A 174 16.10 22.35 -4.83
CA GLN A 174 17.47 21.87 -5.01
C GLN A 174 17.56 20.37 -4.69
N PHE A 175 16.83 19.89 -3.67
CA PHE A 175 16.76 18.49 -3.30
C PHE A 175 16.11 17.63 -4.38
N LEU A 176 14.96 18.07 -4.92
CA LEU A 176 14.20 17.33 -5.92
C LEU A 176 14.87 17.29 -7.29
N LYS A 177 15.49 18.39 -7.70
CA LYS A 177 15.99 18.61 -9.07
C LYS A 177 16.84 17.47 -9.65
N PRO A 178 17.84 16.90 -8.96
CA PRO A 178 18.72 15.86 -9.51
C PRO A 178 18.12 14.46 -9.47
N LEU A 179 17.01 14.25 -8.75
CA LEU A 179 16.45 12.92 -8.53
C LEU A 179 15.82 12.36 -9.81
N PRO A 180 15.95 11.04 -10.07
CA PRO A 180 15.25 10.39 -11.15
C PRO A 180 13.74 10.59 -11.06
N VAL A 181 13.07 10.70 -12.20
CA VAL A 181 11.62 10.98 -12.25
C VAL A 181 10.78 9.88 -11.60
N GLU A 182 11.25 8.65 -11.58
CA GLU A 182 10.61 7.52 -10.90
C GLU A 182 10.61 7.60 -9.36
N GLU A 183 11.44 8.45 -8.78
CA GLU A 183 11.46 8.74 -7.34
C GLU A 183 10.30 9.65 -6.91
N LEU A 184 9.65 10.33 -7.88
CA LEU A 184 8.52 11.21 -7.58
C LEU A 184 7.31 10.37 -7.13
N TYR A 185 6.79 10.69 -5.95
CA TYR A 185 5.60 10.02 -5.43
C TYR A 185 4.44 10.08 -6.43
N GLY A 186 3.84 8.93 -6.74
CA GLY A 186 2.80 8.79 -7.76
C GLY A 186 3.29 8.47 -9.18
N VAL A 187 4.60 8.46 -9.41
CA VAL A 187 5.19 8.05 -10.69
C VAL A 187 5.50 6.55 -10.66
N GLY A 188 4.59 5.75 -11.19
CA GLY A 188 4.81 4.31 -11.37
C GLY A 188 5.57 3.99 -12.66
N PRO A 189 5.96 2.72 -12.89
CA PRO A 189 6.78 2.31 -14.05
C PRO A 189 6.21 2.68 -15.43
N LYS A 190 4.88 2.76 -15.57
CA LYS A 190 4.24 3.18 -16.84
C LYS A 190 4.41 4.67 -17.06
N THR A 191 4.16 5.48 -16.02
CA THR A 191 4.30 6.93 -16.07
C THR A 191 5.78 7.31 -16.30
N ALA A 192 6.70 6.69 -15.57
CA ALA A 192 8.14 6.90 -15.74
C ALA A 192 8.60 6.60 -17.17
N ARG A 193 8.14 5.48 -17.76
CA ARG A 193 8.47 5.13 -19.15
C ARG A 193 7.94 6.16 -20.15
N ALA A 194 6.71 6.64 -19.94
CA ALA A 194 6.12 7.65 -20.82
C ALA A 194 6.86 8.99 -20.71
N LEU A 195 7.26 9.43 -19.51
CA LEU A 195 8.07 10.63 -19.28
C LEU A 195 9.45 10.51 -19.94
N LYS A 196 10.15 9.40 -19.76
CA LYS A 196 11.43 9.13 -20.42
C LYS A 196 11.30 9.10 -21.94
N GLY A 197 10.17 8.63 -22.46
CA GLY A 197 9.85 8.65 -23.90
C GLY A 197 9.79 10.05 -24.52
N ILE A 198 9.59 11.08 -23.70
CA ILE A 198 9.61 12.50 -24.10
C ILE A 198 10.87 13.24 -23.63
N GLY A 199 11.91 12.51 -23.18
CA GLY A 199 13.19 13.08 -22.75
C GLY A 199 13.20 13.61 -21.31
N VAL A 200 12.20 13.29 -20.48
CA VAL A 200 12.12 13.69 -19.06
C VAL A 200 12.63 12.56 -18.18
N GLU A 201 13.85 12.68 -17.68
CA GLU A 201 14.54 11.68 -16.86
C GLU A 201 14.60 12.05 -15.39
N THR A 202 14.62 13.37 -15.07
CA THR A 202 14.72 13.86 -13.69
C THR A 202 13.50 14.65 -13.28
N ILE A 203 13.31 14.77 -11.95
CA ILE A 203 12.24 15.60 -11.36
C ILE A 203 12.41 17.06 -11.79
N GLY A 204 13.65 17.57 -11.86
CA GLY A 204 13.92 18.93 -12.34
C GLY A 204 13.47 19.15 -13.78
N GLN A 205 13.74 18.20 -14.68
CA GLN A 205 13.26 18.28 -16.06
C GLN A 205 11.73 18.20 -16.15
N LEU A 206 11.08 17.47 -15.24
CA LEU A 206 9.62 17.41 -15.15
C LEU A 206 9.04 18.76 -14.65
N ALA A 207 9.68 19.38 -13.68
CA ALA A 207 9.28 20.69 -13.17
C ALA A 207 9.35 21.81 -14.24
N ASP A 208 10.27 21.67 -15.21
CA ASP A 208 10.43 22.60 -16.33
C ASP A 208 9.43 22.35 -17.48
N GLN A 209 8.62 21.26 -17.43
CA GLN A 209 7.63 20.96 -18.48
C GLN A 209 6.40 21.88 -18.35
N ASN A 210 5.82 22.24 -19.51
CA ASN A 210 4.51 22.87 -19.51
C ASN A 210 3.42 21.83 -19.15
N PRO A 211 2.59 22.07 -18.10
CA PRO A 211 1.52 21.17 -17.71
C PRO A 211 0.56 20.79 -18.84
N GLU A 212 0.26 21.73 -19.76
CA GLU A 212 -0.61 21.47 -20.92
C GLU A 212 -0.01 20.43 -21.88
N SER A 213 1.31 20.39 -21.99
CA SER A 213 2.00 19.35 -22.79
C SER A 213 1.87 17.98 -22.16
N LEU A 214 1.94 17.90 -20.84
CA LEU A 214 1.74 16.66 -20.06
C LEU A 214 0.29 16.20 -20.09
N GLU A 215 -0.68 17.13 -20.20
CA GLU A 215 -2.12 16.80 -20.22
C GLU A 215 -2.48 15.88 -21.38
N ARG A 216 -1.83 16.02 -22.53
CA ARG A 216 -2.06 15.15 -23.71
C ARG A 216 -1.65 13.69 -23.47
N LEU A 217 -0.69 13.46 -22.59
CA LEU A 217 -0.15 12.12 -22.29
C LEU A 217 -0.86 11.46 -21.09
N PHE A 218 -1.18 12.26 -20.07
CA PHE A 218 -1.59 11.74 -18.77
C PHE A 218 -3.01 12.14 -18.36
N GLY A 219 -3.66 13.04 -19.13
CA GLY A 219 -4.90 13.70 -18.73
C GLY A 219 -4.66 14.78 -17.69
N ARG A 220 -5.60 15.74 -17.59
CA ARG A 220 -5.46 16.96 -16.82
C ARG A 220 -5.05 16.74 -15.36
N LYS A 221 -5.77 15.88 -14.65
CA LYS A 221 -5.54 15.65 -13.22
C LYS A 221 -4.11 15.18 -12.91
N LEU A 222 -3.62 14.19 -13.67
CA LEU A 222 -2.28 13.65 -13.43
C LEU A 222 -1.20 14.60 -13.91
N ALA A 223 -1.40 15.31 -15.03
CA ALA A 223 -0.43 16.28 -15.55
C ALA A 223 -0.14 17.41 -14.55
N PHE A 224 -1.21 18.03 -14.01
CA PHE A 224 -1.06 19.09 -13.01
C PHE A 224 -0.44 18.55 -11.72
N TYR A 225 -0.88 17.39 -11.24
CA TYR A 225 -0.26 16.76 -10.08
C TYR A 225 1.26 16.55 -10.28
N LEU A 226 1.67 15.98 -11.42
CA LEU A 226 3.07 15.71 -11.72
C LEU A 226 3.91 16.98 -11.76
N HIS A 227 3.37 18.06 -12.38
CA HIS A 227 4.05 19.35 -12.44
C HIS A 227 4.19 19.99 -11.05
N ASP A 228 3.11 20.04 -10.28
CA ASP A 228 3.12 20.63 -8.94
C ASP A 228 4.05 19.85 -8.00
N ALA A 229 3.93 18.52 -7.98
CA ALA A 229 4.77 17.63 -7.18
C ALA A 229 6.26 17.78 -7.54
N ALA A 230 6.60 17.92 -8.84
CA ALA A 230 7.98 18.13 -9.28
C ALA A 230 8.53 19.51 -8.85
N ASN A 231 7.66 20.51 -8.69
CA ASN A 231 8.00 21.80 -8.12
C ASN A 231 8.00 21.82 -6.57
N GLY A 232 7.76 20.66 -5.93
CA GLY A 232 7.69 20.55 -4.48
C GLY A 232 6.42 21.12 -3.86
N VAL A 233 5.35 21.21 -4.63
CA VAL A 233 4.04 21.72 -4.20
C VAL A 233 3.08 20.56 -3.98
N ASP A 234 2.53 20.46 -2.77
CA ASP A 234 1.46 19.54 -2.40
C ASP A 234 0.71 20.12 -1.20
N GLU A 235 -0.57 20.39 -1.39
CA GLU A 235 -1.42 21.01 -0.38
C GLU A 235 -2.22 19.99 0.45
N GLN A 236 -2.01 18.69 0.24
CA GLN A 236 -2.76 17.67 0.95
C GLN A 236 -2.39 17.66 2.43
N PRO A 237 -3.35 17.91 3.35
CA PRO A 237 -3.07 17.86 4.78
C PRO A 237 -2.84 16.42 5.25
N VAL A 238 -2.15 16.27 6.38
CA VAL A 238 -2.20 15.02 7.14
C VAL A 238 -3.57 14.96 7.81
N THR A 239 -4.25 13.84 7.61
CA THR A 239 -5.58 13.59 8.20
C THR A 239 -5.45 12.50 9.26
N GLY A 240 -6.30 12.50 10.28
CA GLY A 240 -6.27 11.49 11.35
C GLY A 240 -6.57 10.05 10.91
N GLY A 241 -6.50 9.80 9.60
CA GLY A 241 -6.87 8.57 8.92
C GLY A 241 -8.26 8.71 8.30
N ARG A 242 -8.34 8.59 6.98
CA ARG A 242 -9.64 8.34 6.34
C ARG A 242 -10.00 6.91 6.70
N GLY A 243 -11.16 6.72 7.31
CA GLY A 243 -11.68 5.39 7.59
C GLY A 243 -11.63 4.52 6.33
N THR A 244 -11.51 3.23 6.50
CA THR A 244 -11.51 2.24 5.40
C THR A 244 -12.72 2.51 4.48
N THR A 245 -12.47 2.84 3.22
CA THR A 245 -13.53 3.13 2.25
C THR A 245 -13.99 1.90 1.50
N GLN A 246 -13.15 0.87 1.47
CA GLN A 246 -13.43 -0.42 0.82
C GLN A 246 -12.60 -1.54 1.45
N LEU A 247 -13.14 -2.75 1.44
CA LEU A 247 -12.44 -3.99 1.79
C LEU A 247 -12.44 -4.93 0.59
N SER A 248 -11.35 -5.64 0.35
CA SER A 248 -11.27 -6.61 -0.74
C SER A 248 -10.44 -7.83 -0.37
N ARG A 249 -10.78 -8.97 -0.97
CA ARG A 249 -9.99 -10.20 -0.92
C ARG A 249 -9.90 -10.81 -2.31
N ILE A 250 -8.70 -11.21 -2.72
CA ILE A 250 -8.44 -11.86 -4.00
C ILE A 250 -7.68 -13.15 -3.72
N ILE A 251 -8.17 -14.25 -4.25
CA ILE A 251 -7.52 -15.56 -4.17
C ILE A 251 -6.96 -15.98 -5.53
N THR A 252 -5.97 -16.84 -5.52
CA THR A 252 -5.53 -17.54 -6.73
C THR A 252 -6.21 -18.91 -6.77
N LEU A 253 -6.93 -19.19 -7.86
CA LEU A 253 -7.64 -20.46 -8.05
C LEU A 253 -6.64 -21.62 -8.20
N LYS A 254 -6.98 -22.81 -7.73
CA LYS A 254 -6.11 -24.01 -7.84
C LYS A 254 -5.71 -24.30 -9.29
N GLN A 255 -6.65 -24.17 -10.20
CA GLN A 255 -6.45 -24.22 -11.65
C GLN A 255 -7.21 -23.08 -12.32
N ASN A 256 -6.86 -22.77 -13.57
CA ASN A 256 -7.67 -21.83 -14.32
C ASN A 256 -8.99 -22.50 -14.65
N THR A 257 -10.11 -21.77 -14.53
CA THR A 257 -11.44 -22.30 -14.78
C THR A 257 -12.41 -21.20 -15.19
N ARG A 258 -13.50 -21.60 -15.85
CA ARG A 258 -14.67 -20.74 -16.14
C ARG A 258 -15.92 -21.25 -15.41
N ASP A 259 -15.82 -22.32 -14.65
CA ASP A 259 -16.95 -22.84 -13.87
C ASP A 259 -17.26 -21.92 -12.70
N PRO A 260 -18.42 -21.23 -12.70
CA PRO A 260 -18.77 -20.29 -11.65
C PRO A 260 -18.90 -20.92 -10.27
N GLU A 261 -19.35 -22.19 -10.20
CA GLU A 261 -19.56 -22.85 -8.92
C GLU A 261 -18.22 -23.32 -8.32
N GLU A 262 -17.30 -23.77 -9.14
CA GLU A 262 -15.93 -24.07 -8.73
C GLU A 262 -15.24 -22.80 -8.20
N ILE A 263 -15.35 -21.69 -8.95
CA ILE A 263 -14.79 -20.39 -8.55
C ILE A 263 -15.37 -19.93 -7.22
N PHE A 264 -16.71 -20.00 -7.07
CA PHE A 264 -17.39 -19.55 -5.87
C PHE A 264 -17.04 -20.41 -4.66
N SER A 265 -16.96 -21.72 -4.83
CA SER A 265 -16.53 -22.66 -3.77
C SER A 265 -15.15 -22.30 -3.21
N GLN A 266 -14.18 -22.01 -4.08
CA GLN A 266 -12.84 -21.59 -3.67
C GLN A 266 -12.82 -20.18 -3.06
N LEU A 267 -13.68 -19.27 -3.51
CA LEU A 267 -13.76 -17.87 -3.03
C LEU A 267 -14.49 -17.76 -1.68
N SER A 268 -15.35 -18.71 -1.33
CA SER A 268 -16.20 -18.66 -0.14
C SER A 268 -15.46 -18.37 1.17
N PRO A 269 -14.31 -19.01 1.48
CA PRO A 269 -13.57 -18.67 2.71
C PRO A 269 -13.04 -17.23 2.74
N ALA A 270 -12.73 -16.66 1.57
CA ALA A 270 -12.29 -15.27 1.46
C ALA A 270 -13.46 -14.28 1.66
N ILE A 271 -14.67 -14.66 1.25
CA ILE A 271 -15.90 -13.91 1.53
C ILE A 271 -16.15 -13.87 3.04
N ASP A 272 -16.04 -15.02 3.71
CA ASP A 272 -16.26 -15.11 5.16
C ASP A 272 -15.24 -14.31 5.96
N ASN A 273 -13.97 -14.37 5.56
CA ASN A 273 -12.91 -13.56 6.17
C ASN A 273 -13.15 -12.05 5.98
N LEU A 274 -13.56 -11.64 4.77
CA LEU A 274 -13.89 -10.24 4.50
C LEU A 274 -15.08 -9.77 5.34
N HIS A 275 -16.12 -10.60 5.45
CA HIS A 275 -17.30 -10.30 6.26
C HIS A 275 -16.96 -10.21 7.75
N SER A 276 -16.14 -11.14 8.28
CA SER A 276 -15.70 -11.09 9.69
C SER A 276 -14.96 -9.79 10.00
N ARG A 277 -14.10 -9.33 9.07
CA ARG A 277 -13.41 -8.05 9.20
C ARG A 277 -14.38 -6.86 9.16
N LEU A 278 -15.37 -6.89 8.27
CA LEU A 278 -16.40 -5.87 8.17
C LEU A 278 -17.15 -5.70 9.52
N LEU A 279 -17.53 -6.83 10.13
CA LEU A 279 -18.19 -6.85 11.44
C LEU A 279 -17.27 -6.34 12.57
N ALA A 280 -16.01 -6.74 12.58
CA ALA A 280 -15.02 -6.27 13.55
C ALA A 280 -14.77 -4.76 13.48
N GLU A 281 -14.89 -4.16 12.29
CA GLU A 281 -14.80 -2.72 12.07
C GLU A 281 -16.17 -1.99 12.27
N HIS A 282 -17.24 -2.70 12.67
CA HIS A 282 -18.60 -2.17 12.81
C HIS A 282 -19.08 -1.44 11.56
N ARG A 283 -18.87 -2.03 10.38
CA ARG A 283 -19.21 -1.43 9.09
C ARG A 283 -20.30 -2.20 8.36
N SER A 284 -21.09 -1.47 7.59
CA SER A 284 -21.99 -1.98 6.54
C SER A 284 -21.47 -1.57 5.18
N PHE A 285 -21.87 -2.28 4.12
CA PHE A 285 -21.48 -1.98 2.74
C PHE A 285 -22.70 -1.71 1.88
N ARG A 286 -22.55 -0.87 0.87
CA ARG A 286 -23.59 -0.60 -0.12
C ARG A 286 -23.21 -1.06 -1.53
N ASN A 287 -21.91 -1.23 -1.81
CA ASN A 287 -21.43 -1.69 -3.11
C ASN A 287 -20.70 -3.03 -2.98
N VAL A 288 -21.05 -3.98 -3.83
CA VAL A 288 -20.39 -5.29 -3.97
C VAL A 288 -19.78 -5.39 -5.35
N SER A 289 -18.54 -5.82 -5.44
CA SER A 289 -17.85 -6.06 -6.71
C SER A 289 -17.24 -7.44 -6.75
N ALA A 290 -17.44 -8.18 -7.82
CA ALA A 290 -16.67 -9.36 -8.17
C ALA A 290 -15.50 -8.95 -9.08
N ILE A 291 -14.34 -9.54 -8.85
CA ILE A 291 -13.10 -9.26 -9.58
C ILE A 291 -12.60 -10.56 -10.20
N ALA A 292 -12.38 -10.56 -11.49
CA ALA A 292 -11.77 -11.67 -12.23
C ALA A 292 -10.43 -11.23 -12.81
N ILE A 293 -9.35 -11.97 -12.50
CA ILE A 293 -8.07 -11.84 -13.18
C ILE A 293 -7.92 -13.06 -14.06
N LEU A 294 -7.86 -12.83 -15.37
CA LEU A 294 -7.88 -13.85 -16.39
C LEU A 294 -6.51 -14.52 -16.55
N SER A 295 -6.42 -15.57 -17.34
CA SER A 295 -5.19 -16.33 -17.61
C SER A 295 -4.08 -15.49 -18.26
N ASP A 296 -4.45 -14.41 -18.98
CA ASP A 296 -3.53 -13.42 -19.55
C ASP A 296 -3.20 -12.25 -18.60
N LEU A 297 -3.61 -12.34 -17.34
CA LEU A 297 -3.44 -11.34 -16.29
C LEU A 297 -4.27 -10.05 -16.50
N SER A 298 -5.13 -9.98 -17.49
CA SER A 298 -6.10 -8.88 -17.61
C SER A 298 -7.13 -8.97 -16.49
N THR A 299 -7.60 -7.80 -16.02
CA THR A 299 -8.56 -7.71 -14.91
C THR A 299 -9.93 -7.28 -15.45
N ARG A 300 -10.97 -7.94 -15.01
CA ARG A 300 -12.36 -7.56 -15.22
C ARG A 300 -13.09 -7.45 -13.90
N THR A 301 -13.98 -6.47 -13.79
CA THR A 301 -14.78 -6.23 -12.58
C THR A 301 -16.23 -6.04 -12.96
N ARG A 302 -17.13 -6.61 -12.16
CA ARG A 302 -18.56 -6.33 -12.17
C ARG A 302 -18.97 -5.86 -10.79
N SER A 303 -19.82 -4.86 -10.73
CA SER A 303 -20.23 -4.25 -9.45
C SER A 303 -21.75 -4.07 -9.44
N MET A 304 -22.31 -4.16 -8.25
CA MET A 304 -23.70 -3.84 -7.95
C MET A 304 -23.75 -2.91 -6.75
N THR A 305 -24.57 -1.88 -6.81
CA THR A 305 -24.89 -1.01 -5.67
C THR A 305 -26.26 -1.40 -5.14
N LEU A 306 -26.34 -1.60 -3.84
CA LEU A 306 -27.56 -1.97 -3.12
C LEU A 306 -28.38 -0.72 -2.80
N ASP A 307 -29.69 -0.87 -2.66
CA ASP A 307 -30.58 0.25 -2.31
C ASP A 307 -30.26 0.80 -0.91
N ALA A 308 -29.91 -0.07 0.05
CA ALA A 308 -29.53 0.28 1.40
C ALA A 308 -28.25 -0.42 1.85
N PRO A 309 -27.45 0.18 2.75
CA PRO A 309 -26.29 -0.46 3.34
C PRO A 309 -26.70 -1.71 4.14
N THR A 310 -25.88 -2.76 4.08
CA THR A 310 -26.10 -4.01 4.82
C THR A 310 -24.79 -4.62 5.30
N ALA A 311 -24.88 -5.45 6.36
CA ALA A 311 -23.81 -6.33 6.82
C ALA A 311 -24.21 -7.81 6.69
N ASP A 312 -25.24 -8.12 5.92
CA ASP A 312 -25.75 -9.49 5.76
C ASP A 312 -24.81 -10.35 4.91
N LEU A 313 -24.35 -11.46 5.49
CA LEU A 313 -23.45 -12.41 4.81
C LEU A 313 -24.15 -13.14 3.64
N ARG A 314 -25.45 -13.43 3.76
CA ARG A 314 -26.21 -14.12 2.70
C ARG A 314 -26.31 -13.20 1.49
N MET A 315 -26.68 -11.95 1.70
CA MET A 315 -26.71 -10.94 0.63
C MET A 315 -25.34 -10.82 -0.04
N LEU A 316 -24.26 -10.74 0.73
CA LEU A 316 -22.90 -10.66 0.21
C LEU A 316 -22.53 -11.88 -0.66
N ARG A 317 -22.86 -13.08 -0.20
CA ARG A 317 -22.60 -14.33 -0.93
C ARG A 317 -23.43 -14.43 -2.20
N ASP A 318 -24.72 -14.12 -2.16
CA ASP A 318 -25.63 -14.22 -3.28
C ASP A 318 -25.26 -13.24 -4.39
N GLN A 319 -24.98 -11.98 -4.03
CA GLN A 319 -24.52 -10.98 -4.98
C GLN A 319 -23.17 -11.34 -5.60
N THR A 320 -22.21 -11.81 -4.77
CA THR A 320 -20.91 -12.24 -5.29
C THR A 320 -21.03 -13.39 -6.26
N ARG A 321 -21.90 -14.37 -5.96
CA ARG A 321 -22.16 -15.52 -6.84
C ARG A 321 -22.78 -15.07 -8.17
N ALA A 322 -23.77 -14.19 -8.14
CA ALA A 322 -24.41 -13.65 -9.34
C ALA A 322 -23.41 -12.90 -10.24
N LEU A 323 -22.66 -11.96 -9.66
CA LEU A 323 -21.65 -11.18 -10.38
C LEU A 323 -20.50 -12.05 -10.92
N MET A 324 -20.13 -13.10 -10.22
CA MET A 324 -19.08 -14.03 -10.68
C MET A 324 -19.57 -14.90 -11.86
N ARG A 325 -20.83 -15.32 -11.83
CA ARG A 325 -21.45 -16.01 -13.00
C ARG A 325 -21.44 -15.12 -14.24
N GLU A 326 -21.82 -13.86 -14.12
CA GLU A 326 -21.77 -12.89 -15.22
C GLU A 326 -20.35 -12.72 -15.78
N LEU A 327 -19.33 -12.58 -14.88
CA LEU A 327 -17.94 -12.46 -15.29
C LEU A 327 -17.45 -13.71 -16.02
N ALA A 328 -17.76 -14.90 -15.51
CA ALA A 328 -17.38 -16.15 -16.13
C ALA A 328 -18.05 -16.35 -17.50
N ALA A 329 -19.34 -16.01 -17.61
CA ALA A 329 -20.09 -16.10 -18.86
C ALA A 329 -19.60 -15.12 -19.93
N SER A 330 -19.24 -13.89 -19.52
CA SER A 330 -18.78 -12.82 -20.44
C SER A 330 -17.31 -12.94 -20.84
N SER A 331 -16.56 -13.92 -20.29
CA SER A 331 -15.15 -14.09 -20.58
C SER A 331 -14.90 -15.27 -21.51
N GLU A 332 -14.12 -15.04 -22.56
CA GLU A 332 -13.62 -16.12 -23.43
C GLU A 332 -12.44 -16.87 -22.79
N LYS A 333 -11.72 -16.19 -21.87
CA LYS A 333 -10.54 -16.73 -21.17
C LYS A 333 -10.93 -17.25 -19.80
N GLU A 334 -10.21 -18.27 -19.34
CA GLU A 334 -10.36 -18.79 -18.00
C GLU A 334 -9.89 -17.80 -16.94
N LEU A 335 -10.51 -17.85 -15.77
CA LEU A 335 -10.10 -17.09 -14.60
C LEU A 335 -8.89 -17.78 -13.93
N ARG A 336 -7.87 -17.00 -13.64
CA ARG A 336 -6.70 -17.38 -12.87
C ARG A 336 -6.84 -17.02 -11.40
N ARG A 337 -7.46 -15.86 -11.11
CA ARG A 337 -7.71 -15.36 -9.76
C ARG A 337 -9.14 -14.83 -9.70
N ALA A 338 -9.76 -14.99 -8.54
CA ALA A 338 -11.08 -14.44 -8.25
C ALA A 338 -11.03 -13.59 -6.99
N GLY A 339 -11.84 -12.56 -6.93
CA GLY A 339 -11.88 -11.66 -5.78
C GLY A 339 -13.26 -11.07 -5.55
N ILE A 340 -13.41 -10.59 -4.33
CA ILE A 340 -14.54 -9.82 -3.86
C ILE A 340 -14.05 -8.48 -3.30
N ARG A 341 -14.83 -7.43 -3.51
CA ARG A 341 -14.66 -6.13 -2.88
C ARG A 341 -16.00 -5.62 -2.42
N VAL A 342 -16.03 -5.07 -1.21
CA VAL A 342 -17.13 -4.25 -0.71
C VAL A 342 -16.65 -2.81 -0.58
N ALA A 343 -17.51 -1.86 -0.93
CA ALA A 343 -17.21 -0.44 -0.90
C ALA A 343 -18.44 0.36 -0.47
N GLU A 344 -18.31 1.68 -0.42
CA GLU A 344 -19.30 2.56 0.18
C GLU A 344 -19.61 2.10 1.61
N LEU A 345 -18.53 1.99 2.40
CA LEU A 345 -18.64 1.49 3.78
C LEU A 345 -19.20 2.59 4.69
N VAL A 346 -20.26 2.23 5.42
CA VAL A 346 -20.97 3.10 6.37
C VAL A 346 -20.72 2.57 7.78
N GLY A 347 -20.43 3.45 8.74
CA GLY A 347 -20.30 3.07 10.15
C GLY A 347 -21.67 2.85 10.81
N ALA A 348 -21.70 2.12 11.91
CA ALA A 348 -22.95 1.93 12.69
C ALA A 348 -23.54 3.27 13.20
N ALA A 349 -22.70 4.29 13.39
CA ALA A 349 -23.12 5.64 13.79
C ALA A 349 -23.74 6.46 12.64
N ASP A 350 -23.52 6.04 11.38
CA ASP A 350 -24.05 6.73 10.20
C ASP A 350 -25.40 6.14 9.74
N GLN A 351 -25.88 5.08 10.39
CA GLN A 351 -27.23 4.55 10.20
C GLN A 351 -28.18 5.39 11.07
N SER A 352 -28.82 6.39 10.45
CA SER A 352 -30.00 7.02 11.06
C SER A 352 -31.03 5.92 11.38
N SER A 353 -31.34 5.73 12.65
CA SER A 353 -32.35 4.81 13.07
C SER A 353 -33.71 5.34 12.59
N LEU A 354 -34.56 4.47 12.03
CA LEU A 354 -35.95 4.80 11.68
C LEU A 354 -36.73 5.44 12.83
N THR A 355 -36.26 5.32 14.07
CA THR A 355 -36.82 5.97 15.25
C THR A 355 -36.62 7.48 15.27
N GLU A 356 -35.64 8.07 14.56
CA GLU A 356 -35.46 9.52 14.46
C GLU A 356 -36.48 10.20 13.52
N TYR A 357 -37.25 9.44 12.75
CA TYR A 357 -38.30 9.96 11.85
C TYR A 357 -39.71 9.77 12.42
N LEU A 358 -39.86 9.26 13.65
CA LEU A 358 -41.15 8.99 14.31
C LEU A 358 -41.40 9.90 15.50
N GLU A 359 -40.58 10.91 15.74
CA GLU A 359 -40.82 12.07 16.58
C GLU A 359 -41.08 13.32 15.71
#